data_6f352cd59d09decd2da39ddb0d0ad4df
#
_entry.id   6f352cd59d09decd2da39ddb0d0ad4df
#
_cell.length_a   1.000
_cell.length_b   1.000
_cell.length_c   1.000
_cell.angle_alpha   90.00
_cell.angle_beta   90.00
_cell.angle_gamma   90.00
#
_symmetry.space_group_name_H-M   'P 1'
#
loop_
_entity.id
_entity.type
_entity.pdbx_description
1 polymer ?
#
loop_
_entity_poly.entity_id
_entity_poly.type
_entity_poly.pdbx_seq_one_letter_code
_entity_poly.pdbx_strand_id
1 'polypeptide(L)'
;MNDHANRIPADASAPVETLYEGRWLSLRKRGRWEYAERNNPGGAVIILAVTPEDKVLFVEQYRVSILQNTIEMPAGLVGDLPDQADEGALLAAQREL
;
A
#
# COMPACT_ATOMS: atom_id res chain seq x y z
N MET A 1 33.63 -7.68 -3.95
CA MET A 1 32.33 -7.84 -4.61
C MET A 1 31.28 -8.22 -3.57
N ASN A 2 30.13 -7.59 -3.62
CA ASN A 2 29.04 -7.87 -2.69
C ASN A 2 28.10 -8.93 -3.29
N ASP A 3 28.22 -10.17 -2.82
CA ASP A 3 27.43 -11.28 -3.36
C ASP A 3 25.94 -11.16 -3.01
N HIS A 4 25.58 -10.37 -1.98
CA HIS A 4 24.18 -10.21 -1.58
C HIS A 4 23.33 -9.57 -2.66
N ALA A 5 23.90 -8.64 -3.43
CA ALA A 5 23.18 -7.94 -4.48
C ALA A 5 22.76 -8.88 -5.62
N ASN A 6 23.45 -10.02 -5.78
CA ASN A 6 23.21 -10.95 -6.88
C ASN A 6 22.47 -12.22 -6.44
N ARG A 7 22.08 -12.31 -5.17
CA ARG A 7 21.42 -13.50 -4.64
C ARG A 7 19.91 -13.41 -4.81
N ILE A 8 19.47 -13.62 -6.02
CA ILE A 8 18.04 -13.63 -6.30
C ILE A 8 17.55 -15.07 -6.17
N PRO A 9 16.59 -15.35 -5.27
CA PRO A 9 16.03 -16.70 -5.12
C PRO A 9 15.43 -17.20 -6.43
N ALA A 10 15.49 -18.51 -6.64
CA ALA A 10 14.94 -19.15 -7.83
C ALA A 10 13.44 -18.86 -8.00
N ASP A 11 12.72 -18.77 -6.88
CA ASP A 11 11.28 -18.48 -6.89
C ASP A 11 10.95 -17.13 -7.54
N ALA A 12 11.90 -16.21 -7.61
CA ALA A 12 11.65 -14.89 -8.22
C ALA A 12 11.29 -14.99 -9.71
N SER A 13 11.71 -16.08 -10.38
CA SER A 13 11.41 -16.32 -11.79
C SER A 13 10.19 -17.21 -11.99
N ALA A 14 9.58 -17.70 -10.92
CA ALA A 14 8.40 -18.56 -11.03
C ALA A 14 7.20 -17.76 -11.52
N PRO A 15 6.29 -18.39 -12.28
CA PRO A 15 5.07 -17.71 -12.69
C PRO A 15 4.16 -17.42 -11.49
N VAL A 16 3.39 -16.35 -11.59
CA VAL A 16 2.44 -15.99 -10.56
C VAL A 16 1.14 -16.76 -10.77
N GLU A 17 0.67 -17.40 -9.70
CA GLU A 17 -0.66 -18.00 -9.66
C GLU A 17 -1.58 -17.10 -8.83
N THR A 18 -2.80 -16.92 -9.30
CA THR A 18 -3.83 -16.25 -8.50
C THR A 18 -4.64 -17.30 -7.78
N LEU A 19 -4.54 -17.31 -6.45
CA LEU A 19 -5.26 -18.28 -5.61
C LEU A 19 -6.67 -17.81 -5.29
N TYR A 20 -6.85 -16.50 -5.13
CA TYR A 20 -8.15 -15.89 -4.88
C TYR A 20 -8.11 -14.45 -5.37
N GLU A 21 -9.16 -14.03 -6.03
CA GLU A 21 -9.29 -12.65 -6.49
C GLU A 21 -10.50 -12.02 -5.84
N GLY A 22 -10.25 -11.09 -4.91
CA GLY A 22 -11.30 -10.34 -4.26
C GLY A 22 -11.57 -9.04 -5.01
N ARG A 23 -12.49 -8.25 -4.48
CA ARG A 23 -12.81 -6.95 -5.07
C ARG A 23 -11.65 -5.97 -4.93
N TRP A 24 -10.96 -5.98 -3.79
CA TRP A 24 -9.91 -5.00 -3.46
C TRP A 24 -8.54 -5.62 -3.38
N LEU A 25 -8.47 -6.89 -3.04
CA LEU A 25 -7.23 -7.63 -2.85
C LEU A 25 -7.29 -8.95 -3.58
N SER A 26 -6.12 -9.40 -4.02
CA SER A 26 -5.95 -10.75 -4.54
C SER A 26 -4.91 -11.48 -3.71
N LEU A 27 -5.08 -12.78 -3.55
CA LEU A 27 -4.08 -13.66 -2.96
C LEU A 27 -3.32 -14.34 -4.09
N ARG A 28 -2.01 -14.14 -4.11
CA ARG A 28 -1.16 -14.66 -5.18
C ARG A 28 -0.08 -15.54 -4.61
N LYS A 29 0.44 -16.41 -5.47
CA LYS A 29 1.55 -17.29 -5.13
C LYS A 29 2.61 -17.22 -6.22
N ARG A 30 3.85 -17.00 -5.82
CA ARG A 30 5.01 -17.08 -6.72
C ARG A 30 5.98 -18.10 -6.14
N GLY A 31 6.13 -19.23 -6.82
CA GLY A 31 6.88 -20.34 -6.25
C GLY A 31 6.23 -20.79 -4.94
N ARG A 32 6.99 -20.76 -3.86
CA ARG A 32 6.48 -21.13 -2.52
C ARG A 32 5.96 -19.93 -1.73
N TRP A 33 5.98 -18.72 -2.30
CA TRP A 33 5.63 -17.50 -1.57
C TRP A 33 4.20 -17.10 -1.85
N GLU A 34 3.42 -16.98 -0.78
CA GLU A 34 2.05 -16.49 -0.84
C GLU A 34 2.03 -15.05 -0.34
N TYR A 35 1.34 -14.18 -1.06
CA TYR A 35 1.28 -12.76 -0.69
C TYR A 35 -0.03 -12.15 -1.17
N ALA A 36 -0.43 -11.08 -0.46
CA ALA A 36 -1.60 -10.30 -0.84
C ALA A 36 -1.18 -9.11 -1.68
N GLU A 37 -1.95 -8.81 -2.71
CA GLU A 37 -1.68 -7.70 -3.60
C GLU A 37 -2.96 -6.91 -3.81
N ARG A 38 -2.86 -5.58 -3.77
CA ARG A 38 -4.00 -4.74 -4.07
C ARG A 38 -4.29 -4.76 -5.56
N ASN A 39 -5.59 -4.78 -5.90
CA ASN A 39 -6.02 -4.73 -7.29
C ASN A 39 -5.87 -3.33 -7.89
N ASN A 40 -5.68 -2.30 -7.04
CA ASN A 40 -5.42 -0.94 -7.49
C ASN A 40 -3.93 -0.73 -7.68
N PRO A 41 -3.45 -0.46 -8.91
CA PRO A 41 -2.01 -0.33 -9.19
C PRO A 41 -1.40 1.02 -8.79
N GLY A 42 -2.20 1.98 -8.32
CA GLY A 42 -1.74 3.35 -8.11
C GLY A 42 -0.85 3.56 -6.89
N GLY A 43 -0.74 2.58 -6.01
CA GLY A 43 0.04 2.71 -4.79
C GLY A 43 -0.69 3.44 -3.69
N ALA A 44 0.04 3.88 -2.68
CA ALA A 44 -0.51 4.58 -1.52
C ALA A 44 0.40 5.74 -1.14
N VAL A 45 -0.18 6.75 -0.47
CA VAL A 45 0.57 7.86 0.09
C VAL A 45 0.37 7.90 1.58
N ILE A 46 1.42 8.26 2.32
CA ILE A 46 1.38 8.54 3.75
C ILE A 46 1.89 9.96 3.93
N ILE A 47 1.19 10.75 4.74
CA ILE A 47 1.47 12.17 4.87
C ILE A 47 2.10 12.44 6.22
N LEU A 48 3.30 13.04 6.20
CA LEU A 48 3.91 13.61 7.41
C LEU A 48 3.51 15.10 7.44
N ALA A 49 2.44 15.41 8.14
CA ALA A 49 1.93 16.77 8.24
C ALA A 49 2.46 17.40 9.53
N VAL A 50 3.17 18.53 9.39
CA VAL A 50 3.71 19.28 10.52
C VAL A 50 2.98 20.61 10.59
N THR A 51 2.42 20.90 11.77
CA THR A 51 1.69 22.15 12.01
C THR A 51 2.65 23.33 12.18
N PRO A 52 2.14 24.58 12.10
CA PRO A 52 2.97 25.74 12.40
C PRO A 52 3.56 25.72 13.82
N GLU A 53 2.97 24.95 14.74
CA GLU A 53 3.46 24.82 16.13
C GLU A 53 4.43 23.63 16.26
N ASP A 54 4.97 23.12 15.16
CA ASP A 54 5.92 21.99 15.13
C ASP A 54 5.35 20.69 15.70
N LYS A 55 4.07 20.44 15.47
CA LYS A 55 3.41 19.20 15.88
C LYS A 55 3.11 18.34 14.67
N VAL A 56 3.22 17.02 14.85
CA VAL A 56 2.88 16.06 13.81
C VAL A 56 1.42 15.65 13.97
N LEU A 57 0.69 15.65 12.86
CA LEU A 57 -0.73 15.30 12.83
C LEU A 57 -0.89 13.78 12.72
N PHE A 58 -1.68 13.21 13.63
CA PHE A 58 -2.10 11.81 13.57
C PHE A 58 -3.62 11.73 13.50
N VAL A 59 -4.12 10.64 12.95
CA VAL A 59 -5.55 10.35 12.92
C VAL A 59 -5.82 9.05 13.67
N GLU A 60 -6.96 9.00 14.34
CA GLU A 60 -7.40 7.78 15.00
C GLU A 60 -8.53 7.18 14.18
N GLN A 61 -8.41 5.90 13.84
CA GLN A 61 -9.41 5.20 13.04
C GLN A 61 -9.65 3.81 13.59
N TYR A 62 -10.90 3.36 13.54
CA TYR A 62 -11.23 1.98 13.84
C TYR A 62 -10.92 1.13 12.61
N ARG A 63 -10.07 0.12 12.77
CA ARG A 63 -9.69 -0.78 11.69
C ARG A 63 -10.42 -2.11 11.86
N VAL A 64 -11.41 -2.34 11.01
CA VAL A 64 -12.26 -3.54 11.08
C VAL A 64 -11.44 -4.82 10.95
N SER A 65 -10.40 -4.81 10.13
CA SER A 65 -9.57 -6.00 9.90
C SER A 65 -8.87 -6.51 11.15
N ILE A 66 -8.62 -5.63 12.12
CA ILE A 66 -7.96 -6.00 13.38
C ILE A 66 -8.85 -5.73 14.60
N LEU A 67 -10.07 -5.25 14.38
CA LEU A 67 -11.10 -5.00 15.41
C LEU A 67 -10.62 -4.08 16.53
N GLN A 68 -9.88 -3.03 16.17
CA GLN A 68 -9.42 -2.05 17.15
C GLN A 68 -9.10 -0.71 16.49
N ASN A 69 -9.01 0.33 17.33
CA ASN A 69 -8.56 1.63 16.88
C ASN A 69 -7.04 1.63 16.70
N THR A 70 -6.58 2.40 15.72
CA THR A 70 -5.15 2.64 15.48
C THR A 70 -4.89 4.13 15.39
N ILE A 71 -3.69 4.53 15.77
CA ILE A 71 -3.19 5.90 15.61
C ILE A 71 -2.22 5.87 14.44
N GLU A 72 -2.53 6.66 13.42
CA GLU A 72 -1.80 6.60 12.15
C GLU A 72 -1.56 8.00 11.61
N MET A 73 -0.55 8.14 10.75
CA MET A 73 -0.44 9.33 9.92
C MET A 73 -1.54 9.30 8.85
N PRO A 74 -2.05 10.47 8.40
CA PRO A 74 -3.02 10.48 7.30
C PRO A 74 -2.47 9.77 6.08
N ALA A 75 -3.30 8.95 5.44
CA ALA A 75 -2.89 8.14 4.29
C ALA A 75 -4.08 7.86 3.39
N GLY A 76 -3.80 7.47 2.17
CA GLY A 76 -4.82 7.08 1.22
C GLY A 76 -4.23 6.43 -0.02
N LEU A 77 -5.11 5.88 -0.84
CA LEU A 77 -4.72 5.22 -2.07
C LEU A 77 -4.68 6.23 -3.22
N VAL A 78 -3.66 6.13 -4.05
CA VAL A 78 -3.57 6.92 -5.27
C VAL A 78 -4.56 6.33 -6.29
N GLY A 79 -5.45 7.20 -6.84
CA GLY A 79 -6.40 6.75 -7.82
C GLY A 79 -7.48 5.81 -7.28
N ASP A 80 -7.85 5.97 -6.01
CA ASP A 80 -8.79 5.08 -5.31
C ASP A 80 -10.19 5.08 -5.95
N LEU A 81 -10.64 6.24 -6.45
CA LEU A 81 -11.94 6.38 -7.11
C LEU A 81 -11.79 6.46 -8.62
N PRO A 82 -12.80 6.03 -9.40
CA PRO A 82 -12.70 6.06 -10.86
C PRO A 82 -12.38 7.44 -11.46
N ASP A 83 -12.90 8.50 -10.87
CA ASP A 83 -12.63 9.88 -11.29
C ASP A 83 -11.24 10.36 -10.89
N GLN A 84 -10.52 9.59 -10.09
CA GLN A 84 -9.19 9.91 -9.60
C GLN A 84 -8.12 8.95 -10.14
N ALA A 85 -8.50 8.11 -11.11
CA ALA A 85 -7.61 7.04 -11.60
C ALA A 85 -6.28 7.56 -12.14
N ASP A 86 -6.26 8.79 -12.67
CA ASP A 86 -5.07 9.40 -13.25
C ASP A 86 -4.34 10.35 -12.31
N GLU A 87 -4.77 10.44 -11.04
CA GLU A 87 -4.11 11.36 -10.11
C GLU A 87 -2.71 10.89 -9.76
N GLY A 88 -1.79 11.84 -9.60
CA GLY A 88 -0.44 11.55 -9.13
C GLY A 88 -0.37 11.50 -7.61
N ALA A 89 0.78 11.03 -7.09
CA ALA A 89 0.97 10.87 -5.66
C ALA A 89 0.82 12.18 -4.88
N LEU A 90 1.32 13.29 -5.42
CA LEU A 90 1.21 14.58 -4.75
C LEU A 90 -0.24 15.02 -4.62
N LEU A 91 -1.02 14.88 -5.69
CA LEU A 91 -2.43 15.24 -5.68
C LEU A 91 -3.21 14.36 -4.70
N ALA A 92 -2.91 13.06 -4.67
CA ALA A 92 -3.51 12.13 -3.73
C ALA A 92 -3.19 12.56 -2.29
N ALA A 93 -1.95 12.94 -2.00
CA ALA A 93 -1.55 13.41 -0.67
C ALA A 93 -2.32 14.67 -0.27
N GLN A 94 -2.48 15.61 -1.20
CA GLN A 94 -3.23 16.84 -0.93
C GLN A 94 -4.70 16.54 -0.65
N ARG A 95 -5.30 15.60 -1.37
CA ARG A 95 -6.69 15.20 -1.17
C ARG A 95 -6.90 14.54 0.20
N GLU A 96 -5.96 13.71 0.63
CA GLU A 96 -6.09 12.98 1.90
C GLU A 96 -5.77 13.83 3.13
N LEU A 97 -5.20 15.01 2.94
CA LEU A 97 -4.89 15.91 4.03
C LEU A 97 -6.11 16.74 4.40
#